data_49a6e1e2d624b5477f62b254c9c2d1cc
#
_entry.id   49a6e1e2d624b5477f62b254c9c2d1cc
#
_cell.length_a   1.000
_cell.length_b   1.000
_cell.length_c   1.000
_cell.angle_alpha   90.00
_cell.angle_beta   90.00
_cell.angle_gamma   90.00
#
_symmetry.space_group_name_H-M   'P 1'
#
loop_
_entity.id
_entity.type
_entity.pdbx_description
1 polymer ?
#
loop_
_entity_poly.entity_id
_entity_poly.type
_entity_poly.pdbx_seq_one_letter_code
_entity_poly.pdbx_strand_id
1 'polypeptide(L)'
;DATFLYLETPAGHMHVAMTAIYDASSVQGGYSFERIKATIEERLPLVPPFRRRLVAVPFQFHHPVWIEDPDFNLDDHVHRVVCPAPGGRRELALIAGQIASEPLDRSRPLWEVWVIEGLKHDRFGFVIKVHHSAVDGAAGAEIMTELFDLDPAGRDLSEVEEIPTEHVPTDIELLSYAAVSKAKVYADTFGLIGRTARSVNNIVSGIR
;
A
#
# COMPACT_ATOMS: atom_id res chain seq x y z
N ASP A 1 7.46 -3.96 6.09
CA ASP A 1 8.54 -4.60 5.41
C ASP A 1 9.52 -3.69 4.71
N ALA A 2 10.36 -3.02 5.53
CA ALA A 2 11.37 -2.09 5.04
C ALA A 2 12.36 -2.70 4.02
N THR A 3 12.48 -4.02 3.99
CA THR A 3 13.37 -4.73 3.05
C THR A 3 13.05 -4.37 1.60
N PHE A 4 11.78 -4.30 1.22
CA PHE A 4 11.37 -3.94 -0.14
C PHE A 4 11.76 -2.50 -0.51
N LEU A 5 11.78 -1.57 0.46
CA LEU A 5 12.23 -0.20 0.24
C LEU A 5 13.73 -0.11 -0.09
N TYR A 6 14.53 -1.04 0.44
CA TYR A 6 15.99 -1.09 0.20
C TYR A 6 16.37 -1.91 -1.03
N LEU A 7 15.52 -2.85 -1.44
CA LEU A 7 15.74 -3.64 -2.65
C LEU A 7 15.32 -2.91 -3.93
N GLU A 8 14.48 -1.89 -3.80
CA GLU A 8 14.04 -1.10 -4.95
C GLU A 8 15.18 -0.30 -5.55
N THR A 9 15.29 -0.35 -6.88
CA THR A 9 16.27 0.37 -7.68
C THR A 9 15.56 1.11 -8.80
N PRO A 10 16.22 2.11 -9.46
CA PRO A 10 15.65 2.76 -10.64
C PRO A 10 15.30 1.81 -11.79
N ALA A 11 15.92 0.63 -11.84
CA ALA A 11 15.68 -0.39 -12.85
C ALA A 11 14.79 -1.55 -12.39
N GLY A 12 14.42 -1.60 -11.11
CA GLY A 12 13.61 -2.68 -10.53
C GLY A 12 12.75 -2.17 -9.40
N HIS A 13 11.51 -1.85 -9.74
CA HIS A 13 10.52 -1.35 -8.78
C HIS A 13 9.95 -2.48 -7.92
N MET A 14 9.67 -2.17 -6.64
CA MET A 14 9.14 -3.13 -5.68
C MET A 14 7.64 -2.91 -5.44
N HIS A 15 6.89 -2.70 -6.53
CA HIS A 15 5.44 -2.67 -6.49
C HIS A 15 4.83 -3.85 -7.24
N VAL A 16 3.61 -4.18 -6.91
CA VAL A 16 2.74 -5.08 -7.69
C VAL A 16 1.75 -4.24 -8.46
N ALA A 17 1.42 -4.70 -9.67
CA ALA A 17 0.37 -4.11 -10.48
C ALA A 17 -0.65 -5.17 -10.86
N MET A 18 -1.92 -4.86 -10.65
CA MET A 18 -3.06 -5.69 -11.07
C MET A 18 -3.82 -4.95 -12.17
N THR A 19 -4.22 -5.66 -13.21
CA THR A 19 -5.10 -5.12 -14.27
C THR A 19 -6.43 -5.87 -14.26
N ALA A 20 -7.54 -5.13 -14.18
CA ALA A 20 -8.89 -5.66 -14.26
C ALA A 20 -9.69 -4.96 -15.36
N ILE A 21 -10.69 -5.64 -15.93
CA ILE A 21 -11.60 -5.09 -16.95
C ILE A 21 -13.02 -5.26 -16.45
N TYR A 22 -13.79 -4.18 -16.52
CA TYR A 22 -15.19 -4.13 -16.09
C TYR A 22 -16.09 -3.79 -17.24
N ASP A 23 -17.31 -4.29 -17.16
CA ASP A 23 -18.40 -3.97 -18.11
C ASP A 23 -19.15 -2.74 -17.60
N ALA A 24 -19.06 -1.63 -18.34
CA ALA A 24 -19.69 -0.38 -17.97
C ALA A 24 -21.22 -0.48 -18.00
N SER A 25 -21.78 -1.36 -18.86
CA SER A 25 -23.23 -1.55 -18.98
C SER A 25 -23.86 -2.17 -17.73
N SER A 26 -23.08 -2.87 -16.91
CA SER A 26 -23.54 -3.47 -15.66
C SER A 26 -23.57 -2.50 -14.47
N VAL A 27 -23.01 -1.31 -14.62
CA VAL A 27 -22.93 -0.32 -13.54
C VAL A 27 -24.28 0.35 -13.32
N GLN A 28 -24.89 0.12 -12.16
CA GLN A 28 -26.17 0.76 -11.80
C GLN A 28 -26.03 2.30 -11.80
N GLY A 29 -26.90 2.98 -12.55
CA GLY A 29 -26.84 4.45 -12.73
C GLY A 29 -25.75 4.92 -13.69
N GLY A 30 -25.11 4.02 -14.44
CA GLY A 30 -24.11 4.30 -15.46
C GLY A 30 -22.69 4.49 -14.92
N TYR A 31 -21.73 4.30 -15.81
CA TYR A 31 -20.31 4.55 -15.54
C TYR A 31 -20.02 6.05 -15.44
N SER A 32 -19.22 6.45 -14.48
CA SER A 32 -18.54 7.74 -14.47
C SER A 32 -17.25 7.63 -13.64
N PHE A 33 -16.21 8.33 -14.06
CA PHE A 33 -14.94 8.40 -13.34
C PHE A 33 -15.13 8.98 -11.92
N GLU A 34 -15.95 10.01 -11.78
CA GLU A 34 -16.22 10.67 -10.50
C GLU A 34 -16.90 9.72 -9.50
N ARG A 35 -17.79 8.85 -9.97
CA ARG A 35 -18.40 7.83 -9.11
C ARG A 35 -17.39 6.80 -8.63
N ILE A 36 -16.48 6.36 -9.51
CA ILE A 36 -15.42 5.44 -9.13
C ILE A 36 -14.53 6.10 -8.06
N LYS A 37 -14.14 7.36 -8.29
CA LYS A 37 -13.33 8.11 -7.34
C LYS A 37 -14.03 8.25 -5.98
N ALA A 38 -15.32 8.61 -5.97
CA ALA A 38 -16.12 8.70 -4.74
C ALA A 38 -16.21 7.34 -4.02
N THR A 39 -16.41 6.24 -4.76
CA THR A 39 -16.43 4.89 -4.16
C THR A 39 -15.10 4.53 -3.52
N ILE A 40 -13.97 4.90 -4.14
CA ILE A 40 -12.64 4.68 -3.54
C ILE A 40 -12.51 5.53 -2.28
N GLU A 41 -12.90 6.80 -2.31
CA GLU A 41 -12.84 7.72 -1.18
C GLU A 41 -13.60 7.20 0.04
N GLU A 42 -14.83 6.75 -0.16
CA GLU A 42 -15.68 6.16 0.89
C GLU A 42 -15.05 4.91 1.54
N ARG A 43 -14.18 4.20 0.81
CA ARG A 43 -13.56 2.94 1.27
C ARG A 43 -12.15 3.11 1.83
N LEU A 44 -11.53 4.26 1.65
CA LEU A 44 -10.19 4.52 2.17
C LEU A 44 -10.05 4.25 3.67
N PRO A 45 -11.04 4.54 4.54
CA PRO A 45 -10.95 4.21 5.96
C PRO A 45 -10.82 2.72 6.25
N LEU A 46 -11.29 1.85 5.34
CA LEU A 46 -11.14 0.39 5.46
C LEU A 46 -9.73 -0.10 5.12
N VAL A 47 -8.92 0.76 4.49
CA VAL A 47 -7.59 0.42 3.99
C VAL A 47 -6.55 1.41 4.57
N PRO A 48 -6.24 1.34 5.88
CA PRO A 48 -5.30 2.27 6.51
C PRO A 48 -3.95 2.43 5.81
N PRO A 49 -3.34 1.39 5.21
CA PRO A 49 -2.09 1.55 4.45
C PRO A 49 -2.17 2.56 3.30
N PHE A 50 -3.37 2.81 2.75
CA PHE A 50 -3.57 3.75 1.65
C PHE A 50 -3.61 5.22 2.10
N ARG A 51 -3.66 5.46 3.39
CA ARG A 51 -3.59 6.79 3.98
C ARG A 51 -2.20 7.11 4.56
N ARG A 52 -1.29 6.13 4.59
CA ARG A 52 0.01 6.26 5.24
C ARG A 52 1.13 6.50 4.26
N ARG A 53 1.99 7.45 4.57
CA ARG A 53 3.24 7.70 3.86
C ARG A 53 4.47 7.41 4.71
N LEU A 54 5.60 7.28 4.04
CA LEU A 54 6.88 7.07 4.69
C LEU A 54 7.51 8.39 5.12
N VAL A 55 8.06 8.40 6.34
CA VAL A 55 8.94 9.47 6.81
C VAL A 55 10.31 8.88 7.13
N ALA A 56 11.34 9.43 6.49
CA ALA A 56 12.71 8.99 6.71
C ALA A 56 13.21 9.45 8.08
N VAL A 57 13.85 8.54 8.83
CA VAL A 57 14.54 8.91 10.06
C VAL A 57 15.87 9.58 9.71
N PRO A 58 16.21 10.74 10.32
CA PRO A 58 17.46 11.45 10.05
C PRO A 58 18.68 10.54 10.17
N PHE A 59 19.69 10.82 9.32
CA PHE A 59 20.96 10.07 9.24
C PHE A 59 20.79 8.57 8.97
N GLN A 60 19.63 8.13 8.50
CA GLN A 60 19.29 6.69 8.32
C GLN A 60 19.50 5.89 9.62
N PHE A 61 19.29 6.54 10.75
CA PHE A 61 19.54 5.94 12.08
C PHE A 61 18.54 4.83 12.42
N HIS A 62 17.41 4.77 11.70
CA HIS A 62 16.40 3.71 11.75
C HIS A 62 15.77 3.53 10.37
N HIS A 63 14.97 2.46 10.20
CA HIS A 63 14.10 2.33 9.03
C HIS A 63 13.09 3.48 8.99
N PRO A 64 12.61 3.87 7.80
CA PRO A 64 11.52 4.82 7.68
C PRO A 64 10.31 4.39 8.51
N VAL A 65 9.56 5.34 9.02
CA VAL A 65 8.32 5.09 9.77
C VAL A 65 7.11 5.45 8.91
N TRP A 66 6.02 4.72 9.12
CA TRP A 66 4.73 5.02 8.52
C TRP A 66 3.97 6.01 9.41
N ILE A 67 3.40 7.04 8.81
CA ILE A 67 2.50 7.98 9.47
C ILE A 67 1.24 8.16 8.62
N GLU A 68 0.11 8.48 9.24
CA GLU A 68 -1.03 8.99 8.49
C GLU A 68 -0.60 10.28 7.76
N ASP A 69 -0.89 10.34 6.46
CA ASP A 69 -0.51 11.52 5.67
C ASP A 69 -1.48 12.69 5.93
N PRO A 70 -1.04 13.78 6.59
CA PRO A 70 -1.91 14.91 6.88
C PRO A 70 -2.29 15.70 5.61
N ASP A 71 -1.49 15.56 4.55
CA ASP A 71 -1.67 16.26 3.28
C ASP A 71 -2.25 15.34 2.21
N PHE A 72 -2.87 14.24 2.62
CA PHE A 72 -3.43 13.24 1.69
C PHE A 72 -4.42 13.89 0.72
N ASN A 73 -4.20 13.66 -0.56
CA ASN A 73 -5.08 14.10 -1.63
C ASN A 73 -5.36 12.93 -2.59
N LEU A 74 -6.61 12.53 -2.72
CA LEU A 74 -7.01 11.42 -3.57
C LEU A 74 -6.68 11.64 -5.06
N ASP A 75 -6.64 12.89 -5.53
CA ASP A 75 -6.27 13.23 -6.91
C ASP A 75 -4.83 12.85 -7.28
N ASP A 76 -3.98 12.69 -6.29
CA ASP A 76 -2.61 12.24 -6.47
C ASP A 76 -2.50 10.72 -6.65
N HIS A 77 -3.58 9.99 -6.45
CA HIS A 77 -3.61 8.53 -6.42
C HIS A 77 -4.59 7.91 -7.42
N VAL A 78 -5.66 8.63 -7.80
CA VAL A 78 -6.67 8.11 -8.71
C VAL A 78 -6.62 8.89 -10.01
N HIS A 79 -6.13 8.23 -11.04
CA HIS A 79 -5.85 8.81 -12.34
C HIS A 79 -6.79 8.28 -13.42
N ARG A 80 -6.94 9.04 -14.49
CA ARG A 80 -7.74 8.70 -15.64
C ARG A 80 -6.90 8.74 -16.92
N VAL A 81 -7.03 7.73 -17.76
CA VAL A 81 -6.39 7.67 -19.07
C VAL A 81 -7.33 7.10 -20.10
N VAL A 82 -7.27 7.59 -21.34
CA VAL A 82 -8.06 7.07 -22.45
C VAL A 82 -7.21 6.13 -23.29
N CYS A 83 -7.73 4.90 -23.46
CA CYS A 83 -7.13 3.89 -24.31
C CYS A 83 -7.24 4.32 -25.79
N PRO A 84 -6.15 4.33 -26.56
CA PRO A 84 -6.22 4.67 -27.98
C PRO A 84 -7.00 3.62 -28.77
N ALA A 85 -7.62 4.05 -29.87
CA ALA A 85 -8.30 3.13 -30.77
C ALA A 85 -7.31 2.06 -31.30
N PRO A 86 -7.74 0.81 -31.44
CA PRO A 86 -9.10 0.32 -31.35
C PRO A 86 -9.59 -0.09 -29.94
N GLY A 87 -8.88 0.20 -28.86
CA GLY A 87 -9.30 -0.08 -27.48
C GLY A 87 -9.35 -1.57 -27.14
N GLY A 88 -8.48 -2.37 -27.72
CA GLY A 88 -8.41 -3.79 -27.51
C GLY A 88 -7.44 -4.19 -26.39
N ARG A 89 -7.26 -5.50 -26.23
CA ARG A 89 -6.34 -6.04 -25.20
C ARG A 89 -4.89 -5.59 -25.38
N ARG A 90 -4.45 -5.38 -26.62
CA ARG A 90 -3.08 -4.97 -26.91
C ARG A 90 -2.82 -3.54 -26.42
N GLU A 91 -3.73 -2.64 -26.73
CA GLU A 91 -3.64 -1.23 -26.32
C GLU A 91 -3.73 -1.11 -24.80
N LEU A 92 -4.64 -1.85 -24.16
CA LEU A 92 -4.71 -1.94 -22.70
C LEU A 92 -3.41 -2.46 -22.08
N ALA A 93 -2.83 -3.53 -22.63
CA ALA A 93 -1.57 -4.10 -22.12
C ALA A 93 -0.39 -3.13 -22.25
N LEU A 94 -0.35 -2.32 -23.32
CA LEU A 94 0.68 -1.27 -23.48
C LEU A 94 0.56 -0.19 -22.40
N ILE A 95 -0.67 0.29 -22.14
CA ILE A 95 -0.93 1.27 -21.07
C ILE A 95 -0.58 0.68 -19.71
N ALA A 96 -1.06 -0.52 -19.41
CA ALA A 96 -0.78 -1.19 -18.15
C ALA A 96 0.72 -1.42 -17.94
N GLY A 97 1.45 -1.81 -18.99
CA GLY A 97 2.91 -1.95 -18.96
C GLY A 97 3.62 -0.63 -18.72
N GLN A 98 3.16 0.46 -19.34
CA GLN A 98 3.70 1.79 -19.12
C GLN A 98 3.47 2.24 -17.66
N ILE A 99 2.26 2.12 -17.13
CA ILE A 99 1.94 2.45 -15.74
C ILE A 99 2.80 1.62 -14.78
N ALA A 100 2.94 0.32 -15.05
CA ALA A 100 3.74 -0.57 -14.22
C ALA A 100 5.26 -0.32 -14.31
N SER A 101 5.74 0.34 -15.36
CA SER A 101 7.15 0.70 -15.50
C SER A 101 7.57 1.98 -14.76
N GLU A 102 6.62 2.79 -14.34
CA GLU A 102 6.90 4.01 -13.60
C GLU A 102 6.98 3.75 -12.09
N PRO A 103 7.92 4.37 -11.36
CA PRO A 103 8.00 4.24 -9.91
C PRO A 103 6.82 4.92 -9.21
N LEU A 104 6.53 4.48 -7.97
CA LEU A 104 5.64 5.20 -7.06
C LEU A 104 6.40 6.35 -6.39
N ASP A 105 5.72 7.49 -6.19
CA ASP A 105 6.26 8.62 -5.44
C ASP A 105 6.35 8.28 -3.95
N ARG A 106 7.58 8.19 -3.41
CA ARG A 106 7.84 7.86 -2.01
C ARG A 106 7.50 8.97 -1.01
N SER A 107 7.19 10.16 -1.48
CA SER A 107 6.75 11.27 -0.62
C SER A 107 5.28 11.17 -0.23
N ARG A 108 4.53 10.25 -0.83
CA ARG A 108 3.09 10.02 -0.70
C ARG A 108 2.79 8.58 -0.28
N PRO A 109 1.54 8.25 0.05
CA PRO A 109 1.09 6.87 0.17
C PRO A 109 1.43 6.05 -1.08
N LEU A 110 1.97 4.85 -0.90
CA LEU A 110 2.62 4.09 -1.96
C LEU A 110 1.65 3.24 -2.78
N TRP A 111 0.68 3.90 -3.40
CA TRP A 111 -0.28 3.27 -4.30
C TRP A 111 -0.82 4.23 -5.35
N GLU A 112 -1.31 3.69 -6.45
CA GLU A 112 -2.03 4.41 -7.51
C GLU A 112 -3.12 3.51 -8.10
N VAL A 113 -4.23 4.12 -8.49
CA VAL A 113 -5.30 3.52 -9.31
C VAL A 113 -5.45 4.30 -10.59
N TRP A 114 -5.36 3.61 -11.70
CA TRP A 114 -5.55 4.16 -13.04
C TRP A 114 -6.83 3.61 -13.66
N VAL A 115 -7.77 4.48 -13.96
CA VAL A 115 -9.00 4.14 -14.66
C VAL A 115 -8.79 4.34 -16.16
N ILE A 116 -8.95 3.28 -16.93
CA ILE A 116 -8.67 3.24 -18.37
C ILE A 116 -9.98 3.19 -19.13
N GLU A 117 -10.32 4.29 -19.77
CA GLU A 117 -11.54 4.42 -20.61
C GLU A 117 -11.27 4.09 -22.07
N GLY A 118 -12.32 4.01 -22.88
CA GLY A 118 -12.20 3.81 -24.32
C GLY A 118 -11.92 2.37 -24.75
N LEU A 119 -12.14 1.39 -23.88
CA LEU A 119 -12.04 -0.02 -24.25
C LEU A 119 -13.24 -0.45 -25.09
N LYS A 120 -13.02 -1.43 -25.98
CA LYS A 120 -14.08 -2.04 -26.79
C LYS A 120 -15.20 -2.61 -25.94
N HIS A 121 -16.40 -2.66 -26.51
CA HIS A 121 -17.60 -3.29 -25.94
C HIS A 121 -18.09 -2.61 -24.66
N ASP A 122 -18.05 -1.29 -24.62
CA ASP A 122 -18.49 -0.50 -23.47
C ASP A 122 -17.84 -0.94 -22.15
N ARG A 123 -16.52 -1.11 -22.17
CA ARG A 123 -15.71 -1.54 -21.03
C ARG A 123 -14.77 -0.45 -20.58
N PHE A 124 -14.37 -0.54 -19.32
CA PHE A 124 -13.28 0.24 -18.76
C PHE A 124 -12.33 -0.69 -18.01
N GLY A 125 -11.10 -0.25 -17.85
CA GLY A 125 -10.07 -1.00 -17.16
C GLY A 125 -9.64 -0.31 -15.87
N PHE A 126 -9.09 -1.10 -14.95
CA PHE A 126 -8.31 -0.62 -13.83
C PHE A 126 -6.89 -1.16 -13.92
N VAL A 127 -5.92 -0.30 -13.61
CA VAL A 127 -4.60 -0.74 -13.19
C VAL A 127 -4.40 -0.22 -11.76
N ILE A 128 -4.22 -1.13 -10.82
CA ILE A 128 -3.94 -0.82 -9.42
C ILE A 128 -2.50 -1.17 -9.15
N LYS A 129 -1.72 -0.22 -8.69
CA LYS A 129 -0.30 -0.35 -8.39
C LYS A 129 -0.09 -0.06 -6.91
N VAL A 130 0.54 -0.98 -6.18
CA VAL A 130 0.80 -0.86 -4.74
C VAL A 130 2.20 -1.36 -4.44
N HIS A 131 2.96 -0.62 -3.64
CA HIS A 131 4.29 -1.03 -3.23
C HIS A 131 4.26 -2.17 -2.22
N HIS A 132 5.15 -3.15 -2.38
CA HIS A 132 5.24 -4.32 -1.51
C HIS A 132 5.49 -3.98 -0.03
N SER A 133 6.08 -2.83 0.29
CA SER A 133 6.25 -2.40 1.67
C SER A 133 4.96 -1.95 2.36
N ALA A 134 3.95 -1.56 1.59
CA ALA A 134 2.64 -1.14 2.11
C ALA A 134 1.68 -2.33 2.30
N VAL A 135 1.95 -3.45 1.61
CA VAL A 135 1.09 -4.64 1.64
C VAL A 135 1.96 -5.90 1.69
N ASP A 136 1.73 -6.77 2.66
CA ASP A 136 2.24 -8.14 2.58
C ASP A 136 1.31 -9.01 1.73
N GLY A 137 1.72 -10.24 1.42
CA GLY A 137 0.97 -11.10 0.50
C GLY A 137 -0.45 -11.42 0.95
N ALA A 138 -0.74 -11.47 2.24
CA ALA A 138 -2.08 -11.71 2.80
C ALA A 138 -2.89 -10.40 2.79
N ALA A 139 -2.30 -9.29 3.25
CA ALA A 139 -2.94 -7.98 3.27
C ALA A 139 -3.32 -7.49 1.86
N GLY A 140 -2.58 -7.87 0.81
CA GLY A 140 -2.93 -7.53 -0.56
C GLY A 140 -4.29 -8.09 -1.00
N ALA A 141 -4.63 -9.32 -0.60
CA ALA A 141 -5.93 -9.91 -0.88
C ALA A 141 -7.04 -9.24 -0.04
N GLU A 142 -6.78 -8.91 1.22
CA GLU A 142 -7.71 -8.19 2.08
C GLU A 142 -8.03 -6.81 1.52
N ILE A 143 -7.03 -6.05 1.09
CA ILE A 143 -7.22 -4.74 0.45
C ILE A 143 -8.14 -4.84 -0.77
N MET A 144 -7.98 -5.87 -1.59
CA MET A 144 -8.87 -6.07 -2.73
C MET A 144 -10.31 -6.35 -2.31
N THR A 145 -10.53 -7.10 -1.23
CA THR A 145 -11.89 -7.34 -0.70
C THR A 145 -12.49 -6.13 -0.02
N GLU A 146 -11.66 -5.20 0.48
CA GLU A 146 -12.13 -3.93 1.04
C GLU A 146 -12.46 -2.90 -0.05
N LEU A 147 -11.70 -2.86 -1.13
CA LEU A 147 -11.92 -1.93 -2.23
C LEU A 147 -13.03 -2.36 -3.19
N PHE A 148 -13.27 -3.67 -3.34
CA PHE A 148 -14.24 -4.21 -4.29
C PHE A 148 -15.26 -5.10 -3.57
N ASP A 149 -16.53 -4.95 -3.92
CA ASP A 149 -17.58 -5.84 -3.47
C ASP A 149 -17.66 -7.08 -4.35
N LEU A 150 -17.96 -8.22 -3.72
CA LEU A 150 -18.31 -9.46 -4.43
C LEU A 150 -19.80 -9.50 -4.81
N ASP A 151 -20.61 -8.62 -4.20
CA ASP A 151 -22.04 -8.50 -4.44
C ASP A 151 -22.37 -7.12 -5.07
N PRO A 152 -23.17 -7.06 -6.15
CA PRO A 152 -23.59 -5.80 -6.76
C PRO A 152 -24.40 -4.89 -5.83
N ALA A 153 -24.98 -5.40 -4.76
CA ALA A 153 -25.70 -4.60 -3.78
C ALA A 153 -24.76 -3.69 -2.95
N GLY A 154 -23.45 -4.02 -2.95
CA GLY A 154 -22.48 -3.33 -2.12
C GLY A 154 -22.61 -3.69 -0.64
N ARG A 155 -21.80 -3.04 0.19
CA ARG A 155 -21.87 -3.18 1.65
C ARG A 155 -22.25 -1.86 2.31
N ASP A 156 -22.79 -1.95 3.52
CA ASP A 156 -23.06 -0.79 4.36
C ASP A 156 -21.74 -0.28 4.97
N LEU A 157 -21.42 0.99 4.73
CA LEU A 157 -20.24 1.68 5.23
C LEU A 157 -20.56 2.68 6.34
N SER A 158 -21.80 2.69 6.85
CA SER A 158 -22.28 3.67 7.83
C SER A 158 -21.56 3.63 9.19
N GLU A 159 -20.90 2.51 9.53
CA GLU A 159 -20.18 2.32 10.79
C GLU A 159 -18.65 2.52 10.65
N VAL A 160 -18.16 2.97 9.50
CA VAL A 160 -16.73 3.15 9.28
C VAL A 160 -16.26 4.42 10.00
N GLU A 161 -15.35 4.25 10.95
CA GLU A 161 -14.75 5.38 11.68
C GLU A 161 -13.79 6.17 10.79
N GLU A 162 -13.81 7.50 10.93
CA GLU A 162 -12.82 8.36 10.29
C GLU A 162 -11.43 8.11 10.86
N ILE A 163 -10.42 8.06 9.97
CA ILE A 163 -9.03 7.90 10.37
C ILE A 163 -8.55 9.21 11.01
N PRO A 164 -8.05 9.18 12.27
CA PRO A 164 -7.54 10.38 12.90
C PRO A 164 -6.32 10.91 12.17
N THR A 165 -6.24 12.22 12.00
CA THR A 165 -5.07 12.88 11.40
C THR A 165 -3.92 12.88 12.41
N GLU A 166 -2.77 12.35 12.00
CA GLU A 166 -1.54 12.40 12.79
C GLU A 166 -0.71 13.64 12.43
N HIS A 167 0.08 14.14 13.38
CA HIS A 167 1.05 15.18 13.06
C HIS A 167 2.31 14.56 12.45
N VAL A 168 2.98 15.28 11.57
CA VAL A 168 4.27 14.84 11.02
C VAL A 168 5.32 14.91 12.14
N PRO A 169 5.96 13.77 12.52
CA PRO A 169 6.96 13.77 13.57
C PRO A 169 8.15 14.67 13.24
N THR A 170 8.62 15.41 14.22
CA THR A 170 9.87 16.19 14.10
C THR A 170 11.09 15.27 14.06
N ASP A 171 12.22 15.79 13.57
CA ASP A 171 13.50 15.06 13.57
C ASP A 171 13.90 14.55 14.96
N ILE A 172 13.61 15.32 16.01
CA ILE A 172 13.93 14.96 17.41
C ILE A 172 13.06 13.77 17.86
N GLU A 173 11.76 13.79 17.53
CA GLU A 173 10.85 12.67 17.83
C GLU A 173 11.26 11.40 17.09
N LEU A 174 11.62 11.51 15.80
CA LEU A 174 12.10 10.39 15.00
C LEU A 174 13.40 9.81 15.55
N LEU A 175 14.36 10.65 15.96
CA LEU A 175 15.62 10.21 16.56
C LEU A 175 15.41 9.58 17.93
N SER A 176 14.53 10.14 18.77
CA SER A 176 14.18 9.56 20.06
C SER A 176 13.49 8.20 19.92
N TYR A 177 12.55 8.08 19.00
CA TYR A 177 11.92 6.79 18.64
C TYR A 177 12.98 5.76 18.21
N ALA A 178 13.88 6.15 17.31
CA ALA A 178 14.95 5.29 16.81
C ALA A 178 15.90 4.82 17.93
N ALA A 179 16.26 5.72 18.85
CA ALA A 179 17.11 5.39 19.99
C ALA A 179 16.44 4.39 20.93
N VAL A 180 15.17 4.61 21.28
CA VAL A 180 14.38 3.70 22.13
C VAL A 180 14.20 2.34 21.45
N SER A 181 13.87 2.33 20.15
CA SER A 181 13.71 1.10 19.37
C SER A 181 15.00 0.26 19.35
N LYS A 182 16.14 0.88 19.09
CA LYS A 182 17.44 0.20 19.13
C LYS A 182 17.78 -0.31 20.54
N ALA A 183 17.56 0.50 21.57
CA ALA A 183 17.80 0.07 22.95
C ALA A 183 16.97 -1.16 23.31
N LYS A 184 15.72 -1.22 22.89
CA LYS A 184 14.84 -2.39 23.07
C LYS A 184 15.40 -3.61 22.35
N VAL A 185 15.78 -3.50 21.08
CA VAL A 185 16.38 -4.61 20.31
C VAL A 185 17.63 -5.16 21.00
N TYR A 186 18.52 -4.29 21.50
CA TYR A 186 19.70 -4.72 22.25
C TYR A 186 19.31 -5.44 23.55
N ALA A 187 18.39 -4.88 24.34
CA ALA A 187 17.93 -5.50 25.58
C ALA A 187 17.31 -6.89 25.33
N ASP A 188 16.47 -7.03 24.31
CA ASP A 188 15.86 -8.31 23.94
C ASP A 188 16.92 -9.32 23.48
N THR A 189 17.93 -8.89 22.71
CA THR A 189 19.03 -9.73 22.24
C THR A 189 19.87 -10.24 23.41
N PHE A 190 20.27 -9.36 24.36
CA PHE A 190 20.99 -9.78 25.56
C PHE A 190 20.16 -10.71 26.44
N GLY A 191 18.85 -10.44 26.55
CA GLY A 191 17.93 -11.32 27.26
C GLY A 191 17.82 -12.71 26.63
N LEU A 192 17.87 -12.79 25.31
CA LEU A 192 17.86 -14.07 24.57
C LEU A 192 19.15 -14.84 24.80
N ILE A 193 20.32 -14.19 24.69
CA ILE A 193 21.63 -14.80 24.92
C ILE A 193 21.67 -15.37 26.36
N GLY A 194 21.23 -14.61 27.36
CA GLY A 194 21.19 -15.07 28.75
C GLY A 194 20.27 -16.28 28.98
N ARG A 195 19.14 -16.36 28.25
CA ARG A 195 18.23 -17.54 28.29
C ARG A 195 18.85 -18.75 27.64
N THR A 196 19.47 -18.57 26.46
CA THR A 196 20.16 -19.65 25.73
C THR A 196 21.32 -20.22 26.54
N ALA A 197 22.16 -19.37 27.15
CA ALA A 197 23.27 -19.80 27.99
C ALA A 197 22.78 -20.63 29.19
N ARG A 198 21.69 -20.20 29.85
CA ARG A 198 21.06 -20.97 30.97
C ARG A 198 20.53 -22.32 30.49
N SER A 199 19.88 -22.38 29.33
CA SER A 199 19.36 -23.62 28.78
C SER A 199 20.49 -24.62 28.43
N VAL A 200 21.56 -24.15 27.81
CA VAL A 200 22.77 -24.98 27.55
C VAL A 200 23.39 -25.51 28.83
N ASN A 201 23.54 -24.64 29.86
CA ASN A 201 24.09 -25.06 31.14
C ASN A 201 23.25 -26.13 31.84
N ASN A 202 21.90 -26.02 31.75
CA ASN A 202 20.97 -27.01 32.30
C ASN A 202 21.07 -28.34 31.56
N ILE A 203 21.23 -28.35 30.24
CA ILE A 203 21.44 -29.57 29.45
C ILE A 203 22.74 -30.24 29.83
N VAL A 204 23.84 -29.48 29.91
CA VAL A 204 25.15 -30.02 30.26
C VAL A 204 25.19 -30.57 31.70
N SER A 205 24.51 -29.90 32.63
CA SER A 205 24.45 -30.38 34.03
C SER A 205 23.50 -31.58 34.21
N GLY A 206 22.50 -31.77 33.32
CA GLY A 206 21.61 -32.93 33.34
C GLY A 206 22.16 -34.21 32.70
N ILE A 207 23.31 -34.12 32.06
CA ILE A 207 24.04 -35.26 31.45
C ILE A 207 25.07 -35.88 32.43
N ARG A 208 25.25 -35.32 33.60
CA ARG A 208 26.03 -35.87 34.70
C ARG A 208 25.12 -36.61 35.70
#